data_0a9e348f6da849cf1ea53a657b97edce
#
_entry.id   0a9e348f6da849cf1ea53a657b97edce
#
_cell.length_a   1.000
_cell.length_b   1.000
_cell.length_c   1.000
_cell.angle_alpha   90.00
_cell.angle_beta   90.00
_cell.angle_gamma   90.00
#
_symmetry.space_group_name_H-M   'P 1'
#
loop_
_entity.id
_entity.type
_entity.pdbx_description
1 polymer ?
#
loop_
_entity_poly.entity_id
_entity_poly.type
_entity_poly.pdbx_seq_one_letter_code
_entity_poly.pdbx_strand_id
1 'polypeptide(L)'
;TKSYDEYFVQKGTMTVKVENDIVTAVASFICDNAVQYNLTFKTKYTRERIGFDSEEGEVDYTYAPESYYKLTEWVESDNRINLDIFAPDYSNITQLAFFADHIDSEITIPEGVYPINRSMEIGTVYASPGVAVGGGPIRSFFCYTYPEEEEDDIYIYYYQDGLYCLVDGTVTVKKVDGKLSIDVD
;
A
#
# COMPACT_ATOMS: atom_id res chain seq x y z
N THR A 1 -12.55 -15.10 33.24
CA THR A 1 -12.46 -14.83 31.76
C THR A 1 -13.79 -14.24 31.34
N LYS A 2 -13.84 -12.97 30.92
CA LYS A 2 -15.04 -12.41 30.30
C LYS A 2 -15.13 -13.00 28.91
N SER A 3 -16.18 -13.75 28.60
CA SER A 3 -16.49 -14.07 27.21
C SER A 3 -17.17 -12.85 26.60
N TYR A 4 -16.74 -12.46 25.41
CA TYR A 4 -17.40 -11.43 24.62
C TYR A 4 -18.19 -12.15 23.53
N ASP A 5 -19.47 -11.79 23.39
CA ASP A 5 -20.25 -12.22 22.24
C ASP A 5 -19.93 -11.28 21.08
N GLU A 6 -19.50 -11.83 19.96
CA GLU A 6 -19.22 -11.08 18.73
C GLU A 6 -20.42 -11.22 17.78
N TYR A 7 -20.88 -10.12 17.23
CA TYR A 7 -21.97 -10.07 16.26
C TYR A 7 -21.54 -9.31 15.01
N PHE A 8 -21.82 -9.85 13.85
CA PHE A 8 -21.44 -9.25 12.57
C PHE A 8 -22.55 -8.37 12.03
N VAL A 9 -22.19 -7.13 11.63
CA VAL A 9 -23.13 -6.20 11.01
C VAL A 9 -23.54 -6.72 9.64
N GLN A 10 -24.85 -6.89 9.44
CA GLN A 10 -25.41 -7.32 8.16
C GLN A 10 -25.90 -6.17 7.28
N LYS A 11 -26.45 -5.15 7.90
CA LYS A 11 -26.89 -3.93 7.22
C LYS A 11 -27.05 -2.78 8.20
N GLY A 12 -26.92 -1.58 7.70
CA GLY A 12 -27.11 -0.38 8.54
C GLY A 12 -26.64 0.88 7.85
N THR A 13 -26.68 1.96 8.61
CA THR A 13 -26.18 3.27 8.21
C THR A 13 -25.32 3.85 9.31
N MET A 14 -24.29 4.58 8.92
CA MET A 14 -23.48 5.36 9.83
C MET A 14 -23.23 6.74 9.25
N THR A 15 -23.41 7.77 10.06
CA THR A 15 -23.04 9.14 9.72
C THR A 15 -21.92 9.57 10.65
N VAL A 16 -20.84 10.05 10.08
CA VAL A 16 -19.69 10.59 10.82
C VAL A 16 -19.51 12.06 10.46
N LYS A 17 -19.40 12.90 11.46
CA LYS A 17 -19.13 14.34 11.31
C LYS A 17 -17.91 14.71 12.14
N VAL A 18 -17.01 15.45 11.54
CA VAL A 18 -15.83 15.98 12.23
C VAL A 18 -15.87 17.50 12.17
N GLU A 19 -15.95 18.14 13.33
CA GLU A 19 -15.96 19.60 13.45
C GLU A 19 -15.14 20.02 14.67
N ASN A 20 -14.23 20.97 14.49
CA ASN A 20 -13.42 21.53 15.58
C ASN A 20 -12.74 20.45 16.46
N ASP A 21 -12.10 19.48 15.83
CA ASP A 21 -11.46 18.33 16.49
C ASP A 21 -12.41 17.45 17.31
N ILE A 22 -13.70 17.49 17.02
CA ILE A 22 -14.70 16.64 17.62
C ILE A 22 -15.28 15.73 16.53
N VAL A 23 -15.18 14.42 16.75
CA VAL A 23 -15.89 13.41 15.96
C VAL A 23 -17.22 13.12 16.62
N THR A 24 -18.29 13.21 15.84
CA THR A 24 -19.61 12.73 16.21
C THR A 24 -20.00 11.62 15.26
N ALA A 25 -20.35 10.46 15.75
CA ALA A 25 -20.87 9.37 14.92
C ALA A 25 -22.23 8.93 15.44
N VAL A 26 -23.14 8.70 14.50
CA VAL A 26 -24.46 8.12 14.73
C VAL A 26 -24.62 6.94 13.77
N ALA A 27 -24.87 5.76 14.33
CA ALA A 27 -25.05 4.55 13.55
C ALA A 27 -26.31 3.80 13.98
N SER A 28 -26.96 3.18 13.02
CA SER A 28 -28.04 2.23 13.23
C SER A 28 -27.80 1.02 12.34
N PHE A 29 -27.70 -0.17 12.92
CA PHE A 29 -27.39 -1.38 12.18
C PHE A 29 -28.05 -2.61 12.78
N ILE A 30 -28.24 -3.63 11.96
CA ILE A 30 -28.76 -4.94 12.33
C ILE A 30 -27.60 -5.93 12.21
N CYS A 31 -27.38 -6.71 13.26
CA CYS A 31 -26.40 -7.79 13.27
C CYS A 31 -27.01 -9.15 12.90
N ASP A 32 -26.16 -10.15 12.78
CA ASP A 32 -26.54 -11.54 12.45
C ASP A 32 -27.45 -12.19 13.48
N ASN A 33 -27.47 -11.70 14.72
CA ASN A 33 -28.45 -12.08 15.75
C ASN A 33 -29.85 -11.44 15.56
N ALA A 34 -30.08 -10.76 14.44
CA ALA A 34 -31.30 -10.03 14.10
C ALA A 34 -31.68 -8.88 15.06
N VAL A 35 -30.77 -8.45 15.92
CA VAL A 35 -30.97 -7.31 16.83
C VAL A 35 -30.53 -6.03 16.16
N GLN A 36 -31.34 -4.99 16.31
CA GLN A 36 -30.98 -3.64 15.90
C GLN A 36 -30.21 -2.93 17.01
N TYR A 37 -29.06 -2.40 16.64
CA TYR A 37 -28.21 -1.58 17.49
C TYR A 37 -28.22 -0.13 17.03
N ASN A 38 -28.32 0.79 17.97
CA ASN A 38 -28.18 2.21 17.75
C ASN A 38 -27.01 2.73 18.57
N LEU A 39 -26.06 3.35 17.90
CA LEU A 39 -24.84 3.88 18.49
C LEU A 39 -24.81 5.38 18.28
N THR A 40 -24.50 6.12 19.32
CA THR A 40 -24.15 7.53 19.23
C THR A 40 -22.92 7.76 20.08
N PHE A 41 -21.86 8.32 19.48
CA PHE A 41 -20.73 8.72 20.27
C PHE A 41 -20.22 10.09 19.81
N LYS A 42 -19.61 10.79 20.76
CA LYS A 42 -18.97 12.07 20.53
C LYS A 42 -17.68 12.12 21.33
N THR A 43 -16.56 12.34 20.67
CA THR A 43 -15.25 12.39 21.33
C THR A 43 -14.36 13.44 20.70
N LYS A 44 -13.35 13.88 21.45
CA LYS A 44 -12.28 14.67 20.86
C LYS A 44 -11.47 13.79 19.94
N TYR A 45 -11.19 14.29 18.78
CA TYR A 45 -10.40 13.63 17.77
C TYR A 45 -8.98 14.18 17.83
N THR A 46 -8.02 13.28 18.07
CA THR A 46 -6.60 13.57 17.87
C THR A 46 -6.14 12.74 16.67
N ARG A 47 -5.51 13.36 15.70
CA ARG A 47 -4.79 12.62 14.67
C ARG A 47 -3.50 12.13 15.30
N GLU A 48 -3.46 10.85 15.66
CA GLU A 48 -2.20 10.15 15.77
C GLU A 48 -1.91 9.51 14.41
N ARG A 49 -0.80 9.85 13.79
CA ARG A 49 -0.24 9.03 12.74
C ARG A 49 0.30 7.78 13.42
N ILE A 50 -0.46 6.68 13.31
CA ILE A 50 0.04 5.35 13.68
C ILE A 50 0.68 4.81 12.41
N GLY A 51 2.00 4.83 12.35
CA GLY A 51 2.76 4.35 11.19
C GLY A 51 4.00 5.20 10.98
N PHE A 52 4.70 4.86 9.94
CA PHE A 52 5.93 5.54 9.60
C PHE A 52 5.60 6.79 8.82
N ASP A 53 6.17 7.92 9.21
CA ASP A 53 6.03 9.15 8.46
C ASP A 53 6.70 8.99 7.10
N SER A 54 5.96 9.32 6.03
CA SER A 54 6.56 9.50 4.72
C SER A 54 7.34 10.80 4.72
N GLU A 55 8.55 10.76 4.21
CA GLU A 55 9.31 11.96 3.90
C GLU A 55 8.61 12.75 2.80
N GLU A 56 8.72 14.07 2.87
CA GLU A 56 8.26 14.96 1.81
C GLU A 56 9.44 15.31 0.91
N GLY A 57 9.26 15.26 -0.39
CA GLY A 57 10.26 15.64 -1.37
C GLY A 57 10.30 14.74 -2.60
N GLU A 58 11.22 15.05 -3.49
CA GLU A 58 11.50 14.29 -4.70
C GLU A 58 12.69 13.36 -4.45
N VAL A 59 12.63 12.17 -5.04
CA VAL A 59 13.73 11.21 -5.03
C VAL A 59 14.28 11.10 -6.44
N ASP A 60 15.49 11.60 -6.65
CA ASP A 60 16.25 11.38 -7.88
C ASP A 60 17.17 10.18 -7.67
N TYR A 61 16.73 9.00 -8.10
CA TYR A 61 17.47 7.76 -7.94
C TYR A 61 17.39 6.88 -9.20
N THR A 62 18.54 6.38 -9.60
CA THR A 62 18.65 5.44 -10.74
C THR A 62 19.26 4.13 -10.26
N TYR A 63 18.53 3.04 -10.44
CA TYR A 63 19.02 1.70 -10.11
C TYR A 63 20.17 1.29 -11.02
N ALA A 64 21.18 0.66 -10.44
CA ALA A 64 22.30 0.09 -11.18
C ALA A 64 21.84 -1.05 -12.12
N PRO A 65 22.54 -1.31 -13.24
CA PRO A 65 22.16 -2.39 -14.17
C PRO A 65 22.13 -3.79 -13.56
N GLU A 66 22.86 -4.01 -12.46
CA GLU A 66 22.92 -5.24 -11.67
C GLU A 66 21.82 -5.36 -10.60
N SER A 67 20.98 -4.35 -10.46
CA SER A 67 19.81 -4.38 -9.58
C SER A 67 18.86 -5.50 -10.00
N TYR A 68 18.22 -6.11 -9.05
CA TYR A 68 17.25 -7.16 -9.34
C TYR A 68 15.84 -6.75 -8.95
N TYR A 69 14.87 -7.44 -9.51
CA TYR A 69 13.48 -7.21 -9.19
C TYR A 69 12.74 -8.52 -8.90
N LYS A 70 11.67 -8.40 -8.13
CA LYS A 70 10.74 -9.47 -7.82
C LYS A 70 9.32 -9.02 -8.15
N LEU A 71 8.58 -9.88 -8.85
CA LEU A 71 7.15 -9.70 -9.04
C LEU A 71 6.38 -10.63 -8.10
N THR A 72 5.38 -10.08 -7.43
CA THR A 72 4.48 -10.84 -6.56
C THR A 72 3.05 -10.51 -6.94
N GLU A 73 2.29 -11.55 -7.24
CA GLU A 73 0.90 -11.42 -7.63
C GLU A 73 -0.03 -11.66 -6.43
N TRP A 74 -1.10 -10.87 -6.37
CA TRP A 74 -2.18 -11.00 -5.40
C TRP A 74 -3.50 -11.21 -6.14
N VAL A 75 -3.67 -12.43 -6.71
CA VAL A 75 -4.76 -12.77 -7.64
C VAL A 75 -6.12 -12.84 -6.96
N GLU A 76 -6.15 -13.25 -5.70
CA GLU A 76 -7.42 -13.64 -5.07
C GLU A 76 -8.35 -12.46 -4.73
N SER A 77 -7.88 -11.22 -4.82
CA SER A 77 -8.68 -10.08 -4.41
C SER A 77 -8.77 -8.92 -5.38
N ASP A 78 -7.76 -8.61 -6.19
CA ASP A 78 -7.73 -7.28 -6.80
C ASP A 78 -6.88 -7.08 -8.07
N ASN A 79 -6.50 -8.12 -8.80
CA ASN A 79 -5.65 -8.00 -10.02
C ASN A 79 -4.36 -7.19 -9.77
N ARG A 80 -3.77 -7.32 -8.59
CA ARG A 80 -2.63 -6.54 -8.17
C ARG A 80 -1.32 -7.29 -8.39
N ILE A 81 -0.36 -6.60 -8.98
CA ILE A 81 1.02 -7.06 -9.14
C ILE A 81 1.93 -6.09 -8.38
N ASN A 82 2.63 -6.55 -7.38
CA ASN A 82 3.68 -5.79 -6.74
C ASN A 82 5.00 -6.03 -7.48
N LEU A 83 5.67 -4.95 -7.86
CA LEU A 83 7.04 -4.96 -8.34
C LEU A 83 7.91 -4.39 -7.24
N ASP A 84 8.80 -5.20 -6.71
CA ASP A 84 9.85 -4.80 -5.77
C ASP A 84 11.18 -4.73 -6.52
N ILE A 85 11.85 -3.58 -6.51
CA ILE A 85 13.14 -3.35 -7.13
C ILE A 85 14.16 -3.10 -6.01
N PHE A 86 15.26 -3.81 -6.03
CA PHE A 86 16.29 -3.76 -5.01
C PHE A 86 17.63 -3.30 -5.59
N ALA A 87 18.31 -2.42 -4.88
CA ALA A 87 19.72 -2.16 -5.16
C ALA A 87 20.57 -3.44 -4.92
N PRO A 88 21.71 -3.61 -5.62
CA PRO A 88 22.55 -4.80 -5.49
C PRO A 88 23.04 -5.08 -4.07
N ASP A 89 23.23 -4.03 -3.28
CA ASP A 89 23.67 -4.07 -1.88
C ASP A 89 22.50 -3.97 -0.88
N TYR A 90 21.27 -4.05 -1.36
CA TYR A 90 20.06 -3.85 -0.57
C TYR A 90 19.96 -2.51 0.19
N SER A 91 20.71 -1.50 -0.21
CA SER A 91 20.68 -0.18 0.43
C SER A 91 19.39 0.58 0.22
N ASN A 92 18.59 0.17 -0.72
CA ASN A 92 17.26 0.74 -0.98
C ASN A 92 16.35 -0.23 -1.73
N ILE A 93 15.06 0.06 -1.64
CA ILE A 93 14.00 -0.65 -2.33
C ILE A 93 12.96 0.33 -2.87
N THR A 94 12.48 0.06 -4.08
CA THR A 94 11.24 0.64 -4.61
C THR A 94 10.19 -0.46 -4.71
N GLN A 95 9.02 -0.23 -4.16
CA GLN A 95 7.84 -1.06 -4.38
C GLN A 95 6.81 -0.29 -5.18
N LEU A 96 6.30 -0.90 -6.24
CA LEU A 96 5.21 -0.37 -7.06
C LEU A 96 4.06 -1.38 -7.08
N ALA A 97 2.88 -0.94 -6.68
CA ALA A 97 1.67 -1.74 -6.70
C ALA A 97 0.86 -1.44 -7.97
N PHE A 98 1.02 -2.26 -9.00
CA PHE A 98 0.28 -2.16 -10.25
C PHE A 98 -1.08 -2.84 -10.15
N PHE A 99 -2.10 -2.22 -10.74
CA PHE A 99 -3.34 -2.87 -11.08
C PHE A 99 -3.33 -3.14 -12.59
N ALA A 100 -3.18 -4.39 -12.98
CA ALA A 100 -3.05 -4.78 -14.37
C ALA A 100 -3.81 -6.08 -14.63
N ASP A 101 -4.36 -6.21 -15.85
CA ASP A 101 -4.93 -7.49 -16.28
C ASP A 101 -3.85 -8.56 -16.34
N HIS A 102 -4.11 -9.65 -15.65
CA HIS A 102 -3.30 -10.83 -15.70
C HIS A 102 -3.78 -11.76 -16.82
N ILE A 103 -2.95 -11.96 -17.82
CA ILE A 103 -3.40 -12.69 -19.02
C ILE A 103 -2.82 -14.10 -19.10
N ASP A 104 -1.74 -14.45 -18.40
CA ASP A 104 -1.06 -15.73 -18.59
C ASP A 104 -0.39 -16.30 -17.33
N SER A 105 0.10 -17.51 -17.45
CA SER A 105 0.80 -18.27 -16.39
C SER A 105 2.12 -17.65 -15.92
N GLU A 106 2.58 -16.58 -16.54
CA GLU A 106 3.74 -15.82 -16.11
C GLU A 106 3.30 -14.45 -15.60
N ILE A 107 3.70 -14.09 -14.39
CA ILE A 107 3.46 -12.77 -13.81
C ILE A 107 4.24 -11.75 -14.63
N THR A 108 3.56 -10.88 -15.35
CA THR A 108 4.17 -9.82 -16.15
C THR A 108 3.42 -8.52 -15.99
N ILE A 109 4.16 -7.40 -16.04
CA ILE A 109 3.55 -6.07 -16.14
C ILE A 109 3.55 -5.70 -17.63
N PRO A 110 2.37 -5.44 -18.23
CA PRO A 110 2.28 -4.97 -19.60
C PRO A 110 3.06 -3.66 -19.83
N GLU A 111 3.58 -3.47 -21.04
CA GLU A 111 4.16 -2.19 -21.43
C GLU A 111 3.06 -1.12 -21.46
N GLY A 112 3.36 0.08 -20.95
CA GLY A 112 2.40 1.14 -20.88
C GLY A 112 2.80 2.30 -19.99
N VAL A 113 1.89 3.26 -19.87
CA VAL A 113 1.98 4.38 -18.93
C VAL A 113 0.86 4.23 -17.91
N TYR A 114 1.22 4.16 -16.66
CA TYR A 114 0.33 3.91 -15.54
C TYR A 114 0.26 5.16 -14.68
N PRO A 115 -0.87 5.87 -14.63
CA PRO A 115 -1.04 6.98 -13.71
C PRO A 115 -1.01 6.48 -12.27
N ILE A 116 -0.33 7.23 -11.40
CA ILE A 116 -0.29 6.97 -9.96
C ILE A 116 -1.53 7.62 -9.33
N ASN A 117 -2.42 6.81 -8.79
CA ASN A 117 -3.64 7.31 -8.12
C ASN A 117 -4.21 6.28 -7.14
N ARG A 118 -5.36 6.57 -6.54
CA ARG A 118 -6.02 5.69 -5.54
C ARG A 118 -7.22 4.92 -6.08
N SER A 119 -7.40 4.87 -7.40
CA SER A 119 -8.63 4.27 -7.98
C SER A 119 -8.65 2.74 -7.90
N MET A 120 -7.49 2.10 -7.83
CA MET A 120 -7.34 0.63 -7.97
C MET A 120 -7.91 0.09 -9.29
N GLU A 121 -8.04 0.93 -10.31
CA GLU A 121 -8.50 0.52 -11.62
C GLU A 121 -7.36 -0.10 -12.42
N ILE A 122 -7.70 -1.05 -13.28
CA ILE A 122 -6.73 -1.66 -14.20
C ILE A 122 -6.07 -0.57 -15.05
N GLY A 123 -4.74 -0.64 -15.18
CA GLY A 123 -3.94 0.36 -15.85
C GLY A 123 -3.45 1.48 -14.94
N THR A 124 -3.47 1.29 -13.62
CA THR A 124 -2.95 2.26 -12.65
C THR A 124 -1.88 1.68 -11.75
N VAL A 125 -1.11 2.57 -11.10
CA VAL A 125 -0.25 2.27 -9.95
C VAL A 125 -0.88 2.93 -8.72
N TYR A 126 -0.89 2.22 -7.60
CA TYR A 126 -1.54 2.72 -6.38
C TYR A 126 -0.72 3.81 -5.69
N ALA A 127 -1.35 4.96 -5.54
CA ALA A 127 -0.79 6.05 -4.74
C ALA A 127 -0.87 5.73 -3.24
N SER A 128 0.27 5.63 -2.58
CA SER A 128 0.32 5.33 -1.15
C SER A 128 -0.15 6.53 -0.31
N PRO A 129 -1.00 6.32 0.68
CA PRO A 129 -1.43 7.42 1.57
C PRO A 129 -0.39 7.81 2.62
N GLY A 130 0.82 7.28 2.57
CA GLY A 130 1.90 7.62 3.52
C GLY A 130 1.84 6.91 4.86
N VAL A 131 0.89 6.01 5.10
CA VAL A 131 0.77 5.30 6.37
C VAL A 131 0.48 3.83 6.13
N ALA A 132 1.32 2.98 6.67
CA ALA A 132 1.07 1.56 6.74
C ALA A 132 0.74 1.14 8.16
N VAL A 133 -0.47 0.79 8.39
CA VAL A 133 -0.87 0.14 9.64
C VAL A 133 -1.12 -1.33 9.38
N GLY A 134 -0.41 -2.16 10.09
CA GLY A 134 -0.46 -3.60 10.18
C GLY A 134 -1.34 -4.40 9.20
N GLY A 135 -0.78 -5.44 8.59
CA GLY A 135 -1.51 -6.36 7.72
C GLY A 135 -1.39 -6.07 6.21
N GLY A 136 -0.46 -5.22 5.80
CA GLY A 136 -0.06 -5.09 4.41
C GLY A 136 -0.99 -4.23 3.55
N PRO A 137 -1.10 -2.92 3.79
CA PRO A 137 -1.74 -2.04 2.83
C PRO A 137 -1.02 -2.11 1.49
N ILE A 138 -1.76 -1.93 0.42
CA ILE A 138 -1.23 -1.71 -0.92
C ILE A 138 -0.34 -0.47 -0.83
N ARG A 139 0.88 -0.56 -1.37
CA ARG A 139 1.86 0.54 -1.28
C ARG A 139 2.62 0.71 -2.56
N SER A 140 2.90 1.96 -2.90
CA SER A 140 3.97 2.31 -3.82
C SER A 140 4.89 3.32 -3.12
N PHE A 141 6.15 2.97 -2.99
CA PHE A 141 7.11 3.75 -2.21
C PHE A 141 8.54 3.49 -2.66
N PHE A 142 9.42 4.43 -2.34
CA PHE A 142 10.86 4.25 -2.27
C PHE A 142 11.31 4.36 -0.82
N CYS A 143 12.26 3.54 -0.38
CA CYS A 143 12.88 3.72 0.93
C CYS A 143 14.33 3.28 0.94
N TYR A 144 15.10 3.86 1.85
CA TYR A 144 16.42 3.36 2.21
C TYR A 144 16.27 2.19 3.18
N THR A 145 17.11 1.18 3.00
CA THR A 145 17.10 -0.05 3.79
C THR A 145 18.49 -0.28 4.38
N TYR A 146 18.54 -0.98 5.49
CA TYR A 146 19.79 -1.43 6.10
C TYR A 146 19.73 -2.95 6.12
N PRO A 147 20.49 -3.64 5.25
CA PRO A 147 20.56 -5.09 5.28
C PRO A 147 21.27 -5.53 6.56
N GLU A 148 20.68 -6.45 7.30
CA GLU A 148 21.34 -7.19 8.36
C GLU A 148 21.60 -8.62 7.87
N GLU A 149 22.86 -9.07 7.96
CA GLU A 149 23.23 -10.46 7.69
C GLU A 149 23.10 -11.25 9.01
N GLU A 150 22.16 -12.18 9.08
CA GLU A 150 22.15 -13.24 10.09
C GLU A 150 22.47 -14.58 9.41
N GLU A 151 23.45 -15.31 9.93
CA GLU A 151 23.94 -16.67 9.60
C GLU A 151 23.13 -17.43 8.52
N ASP A 152 23.31 -17.14 7.25
CA ASP A 152 22.74 -17.76 6.06
C ASP A 152 21.48 -17.10 5.43
N ASP A 153 20.90 -16.06 6.01
CA ASP A 153 19.80 -15.32 5.42
C ASP A 153 20.02 -13.79 5.49
N ILE A 154 19.75 -13.10 4.40
CA ILE A 154 19.74 -11.63 4.38
C ILE A 154 18.33 -11.17 4.77
N TYR A 155 18.20 -10.63 5.98
CA TYR A 155 16.98 -9.98 6.40
C TYR A 155 17.03 -8.50 6.02
N ILE A 156 16.11 -8.09 5.16
CA ILE A 156 15.93 -6.68 4.83
C ILE A 156 15.00 -6.08 5.88
N TYR A 157 15.58 -5.40 6.86
CA TYR A 157 14.78 -4.58 7.76
C TYR A 157 14.43 -3.29 7.05
N TYR A 158 13.15 -3.07 6.84
CA TYR A 158 12.62 -1.78 6.39
C TYR A 158 12.75 -0.77 7.54
N TYR A 159 13.94 -0.24 7.73
CA TYR A 159 14.12 0.92 8.60
C TYR A 159 13.66 2.16 7.86
N GLN A 160 12.95 2.99 8.54
CA GLN A 160 12.02 3.97 8.04
C GLN A 160 12.57 5.38 8.00
N ASP A 161 13.84 5.54 8.10
CA ASP A 161 14.52 6.78 7.79
C ASP A 161 14.59 6.90 6.27
N GLY A 162 13.82 7.85 5.71
CA GLY A 162 13.78 8.08 4.27
C GLY A 162 12.79 7.20 3.50
N LEU A 163 11.59 6.97 4.03
CA LEU A 163 10.47 6.40 3.30
C LEU A 163 9.75 7.50 2.51
N TYR A 164 9.70 7.36 1.20
CA TYR A 164 9.01 8.25 0.28
C TYR A 164 7.84 7.52 -0.38
N CYS A 165 6.63 7.96 -0.09
CA CYS A 165 5.43 7.37 -0.69
C CYS A 165 5.09 8.07 -2.01
N LEU A 166 4.79 7.30 -3.04
CA LEU A 166 4.30 7.83 -4.31
C LEU A 166 2.86 8.30 -4.13
N VAL A 167 2.60 9.56 -4.40
CA VAL A 167 1.28 10.18 -4.18
C VAL A 167 0.53 10.54 -5.46
N ASP A 168 1.27 10.88 -6.52
CA ASP A 168 0.79 11.15 -7.88
C ASP A 168 1.92 10.96 -8.90
N GLY A 169 1.66 11.25 -10.16
CA GLY A 169 2.62 11.12 -11.25
C GLY A 169 2.32 9.96 -12.19
N THR A 170 3.35 9.43 -12.85
CA THR A 170 3.21 8.31 -13.78
C THR A 170 4.34 7.29 -13.63
N VAL A 171 4.04 6.03 -13.89
CA VAL A 171 5.03 4.97 -14.09
C VAL A 171 4.99 4.52 -15.54
N THR A 172 6.10 4.65 -16.24
CA THR A 172 6.25 4.16 -17.61
C THR A 172 6.99 2.83 -17.63
N VAL A 173 6.35 1.82 -18.19
CA VAL A 173 6.90 0.47 -18.34
C VAL A 173 7.21 0.19 -19.79
N LYS A 174 8.45 -0.22 -20.10
CA LYS A 174 8.91 -0.62 -21.43
C LYS A 174 9.74 -1.89 -21.36
N LYS A 175 9.81 -2.62 -22.45
CA LYS A 175 10.78 -3.70 -22.65
C LYS A 175 11.86 -3.22 -23.61
N VAL A 176 13.09 -3.14 -23.13
CA VAL A 176 14.27 -2.77 -23.92
C VAL A 176 15.23 -3.95 -23.94
N ASP A 177 15.51 -4.50 -25.12
CA ASP A 177 16.36 -5.67 -25.30
C ASP A 177 15.94 -6.87 -24.43
N GLY A 178 14.63 -7.07 -24.26
CA GLY A 178 14.04 -8.14 -23.44
C GLY A 178 14.09 -7.89 -21.93
N LYS A 179 14.60 -6.76 -21.49
CA LYS A 179 14.65 -6.34 -20.08
C LYS A 179 13.54 -5.34 -19.78
N LEU A 180 13.04 -5.39 -18.55
CA LEU A 180 12.09 -4.42 -18.04
C LEU A 180 12.82 -3.09 -17.79
N SER A 181 12.24 -2.01 -18.31
CA SER A 181 12.65 -0.63 -18.05
C SER A 181 11.49 0.09 -17.38
N ILE A 182 11.73 0.65 -16.21
CA ILE A 182 10.73 1.37 -15.41
C ILE A 182 11.24 2.80 -15.21
N ASP A 183 10.37 3.75 -15.49
CA ASP A 183 10.59 5.16 -15.29
C ASP A 183 9.42 5.70 -14.44
N VAL A 184 9.74 6.42 -13.37
CA VAL A 184 8.76 6.99 -12.43
C VAL A 184 8.94 8.50 -12.44
N ASP A 185 7.87 9.21 -12.80
CA ASP A 185 7.86 10.67 -12.92
C ASP A 185 6.71 11.27 -12.06
#